data_e4c90531fcd3dd778cb242ea74369c12
#
_entry.id   e4c90531fcd3dd778cb242ea74369c12
#
_cell.length_a   1.000
_cell.length_b   1.000
_cell.length_c   1.000
_cell.angle_alpha   90.00
_cell.angle_beta   90.00
_cell.angle_gamma   90.00
#
_symmetry.space_group_name_H-M   'P 1'
#
loop_
_entity.id
_entity.type
_entity.pdbx_description
1 polymer ?
#
loop_
_entity_poly.entity_id
_entity_poly.type
_entity_poly.pdbx_seq_one_letter_code
_entity_poly.pdbx_strand_id
1 'polypeptide(L)'
;VKARLRRITQTRQRTRTTRWGRTAVILLQACLIPLAASSRAQETSPGQTDAPWLSPYSGPTRTDINATTLDGKVLCGYQGWFNTPGDGTNFGFGHWGQGLEQPGGGRFHVDMWPDVSEYDPHDLCAVSDLKMPDGSPARLYSAYRKGPVLLHCKWMRQYGIDGVFLSRFVSETTSPPRARHINTVLASVREGCHREGRVWAMMLDLSMGRNAMTATVINDWKFLCDQVKIRDDSRYLHHQGKPVVLLWGLGFKSRPWRADQGEELINFFKNDPRYGGVYLIGGVDPGWRTLTGDSREDPAWARVYRMFDAISPWDAGRFRDDASMDRTRKSVWEGDLAELKGQGIGYMPTAFPGFAWDNLRERPPGTTAIARRKGEFYWRQFAIFRTLGIRTVFVGMFDEVNEATAIYKVSNEVPVGKYFATYEGLPTDWYLKLTGAATQMIHGDAPLSETIPGALPY
;
A
#
# COMPACT_ATOMS: atom_id res chain seq x y z
N VAL A 1 3.06 -56.58 0.14
CA VAL A 1 4.05 -57.42 0.82
C VAL A 1 4.63 -56.67 2.02
N LYS A 2 4.57 -57.30 3.13
CA LYS A 2 4.80 -56.86 4.51
C LYS A 2 6.23 -56.41 4.85
N ALA A 3 6.33 -55.44 5.78
CA ALA A 3 7.09 -55.46 7.06
C ALA A 3 8.60 -55.08 6.95
N ARG A 4 9.24 -54.36 7.85
CA ARG A 4 9.22 -54.38 9.34
C ARG A 4 9.99 -53.18 9.91
N LEU A 5 9.49 -52.76 11.06
CA LEU A 5 10.12 -51.87 12.06
C LEU A 5 11.51 -52.38 12.54
N ARG A 6 12.39 -51.44 12.97
CA ARG A 6 13.16 -51.60 14.21
C ARG A 6 13.50 -50.24 14.83
N ARG A 7 13.01 -50.06 16.04
CA ARG A 7 13.51 -49.14 17.08
C ARG A 7 14.85 -49.66 17.63
N ILE A 8 15.73 -48.77 18.02
CA ILE A 8 16.67 -48.99 19.13
C ILE A 8 16.73 -47.69 19.94
N THR A 9 16.33 -47.81 21.17
CA THR A 9 16.50 -46.98 22.34
C THR A 9 17.72 -47.43 23.12
N GLN A 10 18.41 -46.54 23.80
CA GLN A 10 19.01 -46.60 25.15
C GLN A 10 20.18 -45.63 25.28
N THR A 11 20.30 -44.80 26.19
CA THR A 11 20.13 -44.57 27.61
C THR A 11 21.49 -44.32 28.30
N ARG A 12 21.54 -43.21 29.06
CA ARG A 12 22.30 -42.92 30.30
C ARG A 12 23.83 -42.92 30.21
N GLN A 13 24.59 -41.98 30.82
CA GLN A 13 24.62 -41.72 32.27
C GLN A 13 25.41 -40.45 32.62
N ARG A 14 25.04 -39.92 33.76
CA ARG A 14 25.65 -38.87 34.59
C ARG A 14 27.06 -39.22 35.05
N THR A 15 27.93 -38.24 35.31
CA THR A 15 28.62 -38.15 36.60
C THR A 15 29.06 -36.69 36.92
N ARG A 16 28.85 -36.36 38.18
CA ARG A 16 29.30 -35.21 38.98
C ARG A 16 30.76 -35.35 39.37
N THR A 17 31.43 -34.24 39.61
CA THR A 17 32.19 -33.91 40.87
C THR A 17 32.91 -32.56 40.65
N THR A 18 32.59 -31.55 41.36
CA THR A 18 33.05 -30.91 42.62
C THR A 18 34.56 -30.67 42.73
N ARG A 19 35.04 -29.47 42.89
CA ARG A 19 35.50 -28.81 44.12
C ARG A 19 36.71 -27.85 43.94
N TRP A 20 36.56 -26.60 44.46
CA TRP A 20 37.50 -25.77 45.25
C TRP A 20 38.85 -25.37 44.60
N GLY A 21 39.28 -24.17 44.59
CA GLY A 21 39.24 -23.05 45.50
C GLY A 21 40.43 -22.14 45.30
N ARG A 22 40.34 -20.99 45.86
CA ARG A 22 41.34 -20.01 46.35
C ARG A 22 41.62 -18.78 45.53
N THR A 23 41.16 -17.72 46.10
CA THR A 23 41.47 -16.32 46.20
C THR A 23 42.94 -15.96 45.94
N ALA A 24 43.17 -14.95 45.09
CA ALA A 24 44.34 -14.05 45.20
C ALA A 24 43.88 -12.62 44.88
N VAL A 25 43.91 -11.80 45.90
CA VAL A 25 43.72 -10.35 45.84
C VAL A 25 45.05 -9.75 45.38
N ILE A 26 45.02 -9.00 44.29
CA ILE A 26 46.13 -8.05 43.93
C ILE A 26 45.49 -6.68 43.80
N LEU A 27 45.82 -5.82 44.76
CA LEU A 27 45.61 -4.38 44.73
C LEU A 27 46.56 -3.77 43.70
N LEU A 28 46.04 -3.09 42.68
CA LEU A 28 46.79 -2.14 41.89
C LEU A 28 46.02 -0.83 41.83
N GLN A 29 46.65 0.21 42.33
CA GLN A 29 46.19 1.57 42.36
C GLN A 29 45.94 2.07 40.92
N ALA A 30 44.73 2.57 40.68
CA ALA A 30 44.37 3.21 39.42
C ALA A 30 44.67 4.71 39.52
N CYS A 31 45.49 5.21 38.60
CA CYS A 31 45.56 6.62 38.28
C CYS A 31 44.27 7.06 37.58
N LEU A 32 43.52 7.92 38.22
CA LEU A 32 42.38 8.61 37.64
C LEU A 32 42.86 9.69 36.66
N ILE A 33 42.67 9.46 35.37
CA ILE A 33 42.64 10.49 34.34
C ILE A 33 41.17 10.74 34.03
N PRO A 34 40.60 11.95 34.16
CA PRO A 34 39.24 12.22 33.77
C PRO A 34 39.16 12.30 32.25
N LEU A 35 38.65 11.28 31.60
CA LEU A 35 38.11 11.42 30.23
C LEU A 35 36.80 12.22 30.30
N ALA A 36 36.89 13.46 29.87
CA ALA A 36 35.68 14.24 29.57
C ALA A 36 34.95 13.56 28.41
N ALA A 37 33.95 12.73 28.73
CA ALA A 37 33.00 12.26 27.77
C ALA A 37 32.10 13.46 27.37
N SER A 38 32.39 14.07 26.22
CA SER A 38 31.47 14.98 25.58
C SER A 38 30.29 14.14 25.07
N SER A 39 29.29 13.98 25.91
CA SER A 39 27.97 13.61 25.49
C SER A 39 27.44 14.75 24.59
N ARG A 40 27.62 14.63 23.27
CA ARG A 40 26.75 15.36 22.35
C ARG A 40 25.33 14.83 22.61
N ALA A 41 24.63 15.52 23.47
CA ALA A 41 23.17 15.46 23.49
C ALA A 41 22.73 15.79 22.07
N GLN A 42 22.13 14.82 21.39
CA GLN A 42 21.36 15.07 20.20
C GLN A 42 20.25 16.03 20.61
N GLU A 43 20.37 17.31 20.23
CA GLU A 43 19.30 18.29 20.35
C GLU A 43 18.12 17.75 19.55
N THR A 44 17.17 17.14 20.22
CA THR A 44 15.85 16.89 19.68
C THR A 44 15.19 18.25 19.47
N SER A 45 14.93 18.60 18.23
CA SER A 45 14.18 19.79 17.88
C SER A 45 12.91 19.85 18.71
N PRO A 46 12.59 20.99 19.37
CA PRO A 46 11.41 21.10 20.21
C PRO A 46 10.15 21.05 19.31
N GLY A 47 9.34 20.02 19.45
CA GLY A 47 8.00 19.95 18.86
C GLY A 47 7.60 18.67 18.13
N GLN A 48 8.44 17.65 17.98
CA GLN A 48 7.98 16.39 17.44
C GLN A 48 7.42 15.51 18.55
N THR A 49 6.08 15.51 18.69
CA THR A 49 5.41 14.54 19.59
C THR A 49 5.75 13.13 19.14
N ASP A 50 5.99 12.22 20.09
CA ASP A 50 6.23 10.79 19.80
C ASP A 50 5.08 10.11 19.06
N ALA A 51 3.96 10.80 18.87
CA ALA A 51 2.75 10.33 18.22
C ALA A 51 2.12 11.43 17.32
N PRO A 52 2.75 11.78 16.19
CA PRO A 52 2.29 12.89 15.33
C PRO A 52 0.88 12.68 14.76
N TRP A 53 0.40 11.44 14.69
CA TRP A 53 -0.95 11.12 14.24
C TRP A 53 -2.06 11.57 15.19
N LEU A 54 -1.76 11.82 16.47
CA LEU A 54 -2.74 12.29 17.47
C LEU A 54 -3.02 13.79 17.36
N SER A 55 -2.18 14.52 16.64
CA SER A 55 -2.37 15.97 16.43
C SER A 55 -2.95 16.22 15.05
N PRO A 56 -4.07 16.97 14.92
CA PRO A 56 -4.53 17.47 13.65
C PRO A 56 -3.44 18.30 12.95
N TYR A 57 -3.44 18.26 11.62
CA TYR A 57 -2.54 19.14 10.88
C TYR A 57 -2.98 20.61 11.04
N SER A 58 -2.05 21.48 11.39
CA SER A 58 -2.30 22.90 11.65
C SER A 58 -1.53 23.86 10.73
N GLY A 59 -0.79 23.31 9.76
CA GLY A 59 -0.04 24.10 8.79
C GLY A 59 -0.89 24.62 7.63
N PRO A 60 -0.27 25.29 6.64
CA PRO A 60 -0.95 25.78 5.44
C PRO A 60 -1.65 24.67 4.67
N THR A 61 -2.90 24.89 4.29
CA THR A 61 -3.74 23.93 3.56
C THR A 61 -4.11 24.48 2.19
N ARG A 62 -3.82 23.71 1.13
CA ARG A 62 -4.34 23.92 -0.21
C ARG A 62 -5.65 23.14 -0.39
N THR A 63 -6.51 23.64 -1.28
CA THR A 63 -7.83 23.06 -1.54
C THR A 63 -8.07 22.83 -3.04
N ASP A 64 -7.02 22.49 -3.79
CA ASP A 64 -7.06 22.36 -5.25
C ASP A 64 -8.07 21.28 -5.69
N ILE A 65 -8.18 20.19 -4.92
CA ILE A 65 -9.13 19.10 -5.15
C ILE A 65 -10.28 19.19 -4.14
N ASN A 66 -11.52 19.13 -4.63
CA ASN A 66 -12.71 19.12 -3.78
C ASN A 66 -12.77 17.83 -2.95
N ALA A 67 -12.76 17.96 -1.63
CA ALA A 67 -12.82 16.83 -0.69
C ALA A 67 -14.26 16.40 -0.31
N THR A 68 -15.30 17.06 -0.86
CA THR A 68 -16.70 16.80 -0.46
C THR A 68 -17.43 15.84 -1.40
N THR A 69 -16.77 15.38 -2.47
CA THR A 69 -17.32 14.41 -3.40
C THR A 69 -16.27 13.42 -3.91
N LEU A 70 -16.69 12.19 -4.09
CA LEU A 70 -15.94 11.13 -4.77
C LEU A 70 -16.11 11.20 -6.30
N ASP A 71 -17.17 11.87 -6.79
CA ASP A 71 -17.47 11.95 -8.22
C ASP A 71 -16.34 12.62 -9.01
N GLY A 72 -16.03 12.03 -10.14
CA GLY A 72 -15.03 12.51 -11.04
C GLY A 72 -13.59 12.29 -10.58
N LYS A 73 -13.31 11.47 -9.56
CA LYS A 73 -11.95 11.33 -9.03
C LYS A 73 -11.22 10.10 -9.52
N VAL A 74 -9.91 10.28 -9.71
CA VAL A 74 -8.92 9.21 -9.88
C VAL A 74 -8.05 9.17 -8.63
N LEU A 75 -8.23 8.12 -7.83
CA LEU A 75 -7.57 7.94 -6.54
C LEU A 75 -6.66 6.71 -6.58
N CYS A 76 -5.44 6.86 -6.10
CA CYS A 76 -4.48 5.76 -6.10
C CYS A 76 -4.48 5.04 -4.75
N GLY A 77 -4.38 3.72 -4.75
CA GLY A 77 -3.99 3.00 -3.55
C GLY A 77 -2.56 3.37 -3.16
N TYR A 78 -2.31 3.59 -1.88
CA TYR A 78 -1.01 3.97 -1.33
C TYR A 78 -0.65 3.05 -0.18
N GLN A 79 0.42 2.27 -0.33
CA GLN A 79 0.84 1.29 0.68
C GLN A 79 1.60 1.94 1.83
N GLY A 80 2.64 2.70 1.54
CA GLY A 80 3.45 3.38 2.54
C GLY A 80 4.14 2.44 3.53
N TRP A 81 4.46 1.22 3.15
CA TRP A 81 4.93 0.15 4.04
C TRP A 81 6.44 -0.15 3.99
N PHE A 82 7.18 0.53 3.11
CA PHE A 82 8.60 0.30 2.93
C PHE A 82 9.43 0.86 4.08
N ASN A 83 10.43 0.10 4.54
CA ASN A 83 11.33 0.47 5.61
C ASN A 83 12.80 0.31 5.18
N THR A 84 13.69 1.04 5.86
CA THR A 84 15.13 0.87 5.72
C THR A 84 15.81 0.87 7.09
N PRO A 85 17.00 0.25 7.23
CA PRO A 85 17.77 0.34 8.45
C PRO A 85 17.98 1.79 8.90
N GLY A 86 17.89 2.04 10.20
CA GLY A 86 18.08 3.38 10.77
C GLY A 86 16.90 4.34 10.60
N ASP A 87 15.74 3.88 10.14
CA ASP A 87 14.52 4.69 10.09
C ASP A 87 13.80 4.85 11.44
N GLY A 88 14.16 4.04 12.43
CA GLY A 88 13.59 4.06 13.78
C GLY A 88 12.57 2.96 14.05
N THR A 89 12.21 2.13 13.04
CA THR A 89 11.23 1.04 13.20
C THR A 89 11.85 -0.28 13.65
N ASN A 90 13.14 -0.50 13.37
CA ASN A 90 13.83 -1.78 13.50
C ASN A 90 13.28 -2.90 12.58
N PHE A 91 12.60 -2.54 11.47
CA PHE A 91 12.09 -3.50 10.49
C PHE A 91 13.12 -3.84 9.40
N GLY A 92 14.34 -3.26 9.45
CA GLY A 92 15.35 -3.44 8.43
C GLY A 92 14.85 -2.95 7.06
N PHE A 93 15.12 -3.69 6.00
CA PHE A 93 14.57 -3.43 4.65
C PHE A 93 13.15 -4.02 4.50
N GLY A 94 12.24 -3.64 5.42
CA GLY A 94 10.85 -4.10 5.41
C GLY A 94 10.17 -3.86 4.06
N HIS A 95 9.49 -4.88 3.53
CA HIS A 95 8.87 -4.96 2.21
C HIS A 95 9.82 -4.86 1.00
N TRP A 96 11.02 -4.28 1.13
CA TRP A 96 12.02 -4.30 0.05
C TRP A 96 12.60 -5.68 -0.18
N GLY A 97 12.87 -6.42 0.91
CA GLY A 97 13.46 -7.75 0.83
C GLY A 97 13.94 -8.27 2.17
N GLN A 98 14.66 -9.38 2.11
CA GLN A 98 15.21 -10.06 3.29
C GLN A 98 16.73 -10.17 3.17
N GLY A 99 17.45 -9.83 4.24
CA GLY A 99 18.93 -9.93 4.28
C GLY A 99 19.65 -8.93 3.37
N LEU A 100 19.00 -7.82 2.98
CA LEU A 100 19.58 -6.80 2.11
C LEU A 100 20.69 -6.00 2.80
N GLU A 101 20.81 -6.07 4.13
CA GLU A 101 21.88 -5.50 4.93
C GLU A 101 23.15 -6.36 4.94
N GLN A 102 23.09 -7.61 4.43
CA GLN A 102 24.20 -8.55 4.42
C GLN A 102 25.02 -8.45 3.13
N PRO A 103 26.32 -8.83 3.17
CA PRO A 103 27.13 -8.96 1.96
C PRO A 103 26.47 -9.86 0.92
N GLY A 104 26.45 -9.40 -0.36
CA GLY A 104 25.77 -10.09 -1.44
C GLY A 104 24.31 -9.70 -1.66
N GLY A 105 23.76 -8.81 -0.79
CA GLY A 105 22.49 -8.10 -1.04
C GLY A 105 21.22 -8.91 -0.91
N GLY A 106 21.23 -10.05 -0.22
CA GLY A 106 20.02 -10.80 0.14
C GLY A 106 19.04 -11.09 -1.02
N ARG A 107 17.74 -11.23 -0.67
CA ARG A 107 16.66 -11.48 -1.59
C ARG A 107 15.69 -10.29 -1.63
N PHE A 108 15.42 -9.78 -2.83
CA PHE A 108 14.41 -8.74 -3.05
C PHE A 108 13.00 -9.32 -3.05
N HIS A 109 12.04 -8.53 -2.53
CA HIS A 109 10.61 -8.80 -2.61
C HIS A 109 9.91 -7.81 -3.54
N VAL A 110 10.66 -7.02 -4.29
CA VAL A 110 10.15 -6.01 -5.21
C VAL A 110 10.52 -6.38 -6.64
N ASP A 111 9.64 -6.10 -7.58
CA ASP A 111 9.83 -6.37 -9.00
C ASP A 111 10.14 -5.10 -9.82
N MET A 112 10.17 -3.91 -9.18
CA MET A 112 10.62 -2.66 -9.78
C MET A 112 11.58 -1.92 -8.84
N TRP A 113 12.50 -1.13 -9.40
CA TRP A 113 13.45 -0.31 -8.63
C TRP A 113 13.00 1.15 -8.65
N PRO A 114 12.84 1.83 -7.49
CA PRO A 114 12.42 3.22 -7.47
C PRO A 114 13.49 4.15 -8.06
N ASP A 115 13.06 5.20 -8.77
CA ASP A 115 13.91 6.33 -9.08
C ASP A 115 14.01 7.22 -7.83
N VAL A 116 15.19 7.24 -7.23
CA VAL A 116 15.43 7.98 -5.98
C VAL A 116 16.13 9.32 -6.19
N SER A 117 16.21 9.81 -7.43
CA SER A 117 16.96 11.02 -7.79
C SER A 117 16.43 12.30 -7.14
N GLU A 118 15.14 12.37 -6.82
CA GLU A 118 14.51 13.54 -6.18
C GLU A 118 14.36 13.39 -4.65
N TYR A 119 14.74 12.24 -4.09
CA TYR A 119 14.66 12.06 -2.63
C TYR A 119 15.81 12.78 -1.94
N ASP A 120 15.56 13.29 -0.73
CA ASP A 120 16.65 13.81 0.11
C ASP A 120 17.63 12.66 0.40
N PRO A 121 18.95 12.86 0.20
CA PRO A 121 19.95 11.83 0.48
C PRO A 121 19.91 11.30 1.93
N HIS A 122 19.41 12.09 2.88
CA HIS A 122 19.23 11.68 4.29
C HIS A 122 18.05 10.71 4.47
N ASP A 123 17.11 10.67 3.53
CA ASP A 123 15.97 9.74 3.56
C ASP A 123 16.31 8.39 2.92
N LEU A 124 17.50 8.26 2.35
CA LEU A 124 17.95 7.08 1.60
C LEU A 124 18.93 6.24 2.40
N CYS A 125 18.81 4.92 2.27
CA CYS A 125 19.72 3.93 2.84
C CYS A 125 20.35 3.09 1.71
N ALA A 126 21.68 2.92 1.75
CA ALA A 126 22.37 2.07 0.80
C ALA A 126 22.08 0.59 1.09
N VAL A 127 21.89 -0.20 0.03
CA VAL A 127 21.85 -1.66 0.11
C VAL A 127 23.27 -2.19 0.07
N SER A 128 23.62 -3.09 0.99
CA SER A 128 24.99 -3.59 1.13
C SER A 128 25.53 -4.19 -0.18
N ASP A 129 26.74 -3.78 -0.56
CA ASP A 129 27.49 -4.24 -1.73
C ASP A 129 26.77 -4.14 -3.10
N LEU A 130 25.56 -3.57 -3.13
CA LEU A 130 24.82 -3.42 -4.36
C LEU A 130 25.13 -2.08 -5.04
N LYS A 131 25.46 -2.15 -6.33
CA LYS A 131 25.85 -0.99 -7.13
C LYS A 131 24.89 -0.75 -8.28
N MET A 132 24.69 0.51 -8.58
CA MET A 132 24.07 0.96 -9.84
C MET A 132 25.08 0.81 -11.00
N PRO A 133 24.64 0.88 -12.27
CA PRO A 133 25.52 0.76 -13.44
C PRO A 133 26.66 1.78 -13.48
N ASP A 134 26.47 2.96 -12.90
CA ASP A 134 27.48 4.03 -12.78
C ASP A 134 28.50 3.80 -11.64
N GLY A 135 28.37 2.69 -10.90
CA GLY A 135 29.21 2.33 -9.76
C GLY A 135 28.79 2.96 -8.42
N SER A 136 27.77 3.82 -8.42
CA SER A 136 27.23 4.40 -7.18
C SER A 136 26.52 3.33 -6.33
N PRO A 137 26.40 3.52 -4.99
CA PRO A 137 25.62 2.62 -4.15
C PRO A 137 24.14 2.62 -4.55
N ALA A 138 23.53 1.45 -4.73
CA ALA A 138 22.09 1.33 -4.86
C ALA A 138 21.40 1.71 -3.53
N ARG A 139 20.39 2.56 -3.59
CA ARG A 139 19.74 3.13 -2.41
C ARG A 139 18.23 2.96 -2.44
N LEU A 140 17.64 2.81 -1.25
CA LEU A 140 16.19 2.68 -1.04
C LEU A 140 15.72 3.66 0.04
N TYR A 141 14.45 4.02 0.00
CA TYR A 141 13.82 4.94 0.95
C TYR A 141 13.00 4.20 2.01
N SER A 142 12.64 4.90 3.08
CA SER A 142 11.64 4.46 4.07
C SER A 142 10.42 5.37 4.05
N ALA A 143 9.23 4.78 3.93
CA ALA A 143 7.97 5.51 4.06
C ALA A 143 7.68 5.94 5.52
N TYR A 144 8.38 5.37 6.51
CA TYR A 144 8.32 5.84 7.90
C TYR A 144 8.94 7.24 8.07
N ARG A 145 9.87 7.62 7.20
CA ARG A 145 10.39 8.97 7.11
C ARG A 145 9.40 9.87 6.39
N LYS A 146 9.20 11.08 6.90
CA LYS A 146 8.22 12.01 6.35
C LYS A 146 8.55 12.46 4.92
N GLY A 147 9.83 12.73 4.63
CA GLY A 147 10.29 13.28 3.34
C GLY A 147 9.76 12.52 2.13
N PRO A 148 9.95 11.21 2.01
CA PRO A 148 9.44 10.41 0.90
C PRO A 148 7.92 10.54 0.68
N VAL A 149 7.14 10.50 1.75
CA VAL A 149 5.67 10.61 1.65
C VAL A 149 5.23 12.01 1.17
N LEU A 150 5.87 13.07 1.67
CA LEU A 150 5.61 14.43 1.20
C LEU A 150 6.00 14.61 -0.28
N LEU A 151 7.11 14.01 -0.72
CA LEU A 151 7.53 14.02 -2.12
C LEU A 151 6.50 13.31 -3.00
N HIS A 152 5.97 12.17 -2.58
CA HIS A 152 4.90 11.46 -3.29
C HIS A 152 3.64 12.32 -3.45
N CYS A 153 3.20 13.00 -2.40
CA CYS A 153 2.06 13.93 -2.48
C CYS A 153 2.35 15.12 -3.41
N LYS A 154 3.61 15.64 -3.41
CA LYS A 154 4.05 16.66 -4.35
C LYS A 154 3.95 16.17 -5.80
N TRP A 155 4.38 14.94 -6.10
CA TRP A 155 4.22 14.36 -7.43
C TRP A 155 2.74 14.24 -7.82
N MET A 156 1.86 13.80 -6.90
CA MET A 156 0.42 13.75 -7.20
C MET A 156 -0.10 15.12 -7.64
N ARG A 157 0.31 16.22 -6.99
CA ARG A 157 -0.06 17.57 -7.43
C ARG A 157 0.55 17.94 -8.78
N GLN A 158 1.84 17.68 -8.94
CA GLN A 158 2.56 18.04 -10.18
C GLN A 158 1.97 17.37 -11.42
N TYR A 159 1.48 16.14 -11.26
CA TYR A 159 0.92 15.33 -12.35
C TYR A 159 -0.62 15.26 -12.31
N GLY A 160 -1.30 16.10 -11.55
CA GLY A 160 -2.76 16.23 -11.59
C GLY A 160 -3.54 15.00 -11.07
N ILE A 161 -2.96 14.20 -10.18
CA ILE A 161 -3.63 13.07 -9.52
C ILE A 161 -4.42 13.59 -8.33
N ASP A 162 -5.67 13.16 -8.14
CA ASP A 162 -6.58 13.74 -7.15
C ASP A 162 -6.20 13.43 -5.70
N GLY A 163 -5.70 12.23 -5.42
CA GLY A 163 -5.33 11.82 -4.07
C GLY A 163 -5.20 10.31 -3.91
N VAL A 164 -5.33 9.85 -2.66
CA VAL A 164 -5.05 8.46 -2.31
C VAL A 164 -6.11 7.81 -1.43
N PHE A 165 -6.23 6.50 -1.58
CA PHE A 165 -6.70 5.59 -0.54
C PHE A 165 -5.46 5.05 0.20
N LEU A 166 -5.27 5.48 1.45
CA LEU A 166 -4.17 4.99 2.29
C LEU A 166 -4.51 3.59 2.80
N SER A 167 -3.70 2.62 2.40
CA SER A 167 -3.82 1.24 2.87
C SER A 167 -3.51 1.12 4.36
N ARG A 168 -4.39 0.44 5.08
CA ARG A 168 -4.24 0.16 6.51
C ARG A 168 -4.55 -1.32 6.75
N PHE A 169 -3.50 -2.11 6.86
CA PHE A 169 -3.62 -3.53 7.21
C PHE A 169 -4.06 -3.65 8.66
N VAL A 170 -5.32 -4.02 8.87
CA VAL A 170 -5.91 -4.04 10.21
C VAL A 170 -5.19 -5.00 11.15
N SER A 171 -4.64 -6.09 10.64
CA SER A 171 -3.83 -7.03 11.43
C SER A 171 -2.56 -6.39 12.03
N GLU A 172 -2.02 -5.35 11.42
CA GLU A 172 -0.83 -4.65 11.94
C GLU A 172 -1.15 -3.78 13.16
N THR A 173 -2.40 -3.38 13.33
CA THR A 173 -2.84 -2.59 14.49
C THR A 173 -2.73 -3.36 15.81
N THR A 174 -2.63 -4.69 15.76
CA THR A 174 -2.46 -5.55 16.93
C THR A 174 -1.02 -5.61 17.45
N SER A 175 -0.06 -5.10 16.69
CA SER A 175 1.35 -5.03 17.05
C SER A 175 1.77 -3.58 17.28
N PRO A 176 2.15 -3.17 18.52
CA PRO A 176 2.49 -1.77 18.80
C PRO A 176 3.54 -1.16 17.86
N PRO A 177 4.65 -1.82 17.49
CA PRO A 177 5.61 -1.26 16.53
C PRO A 177 5.01 -1.06 15.13
N ARG A 178 4.17 -2.01 14.64
CA ARG A 178 3.52 -1.90 13.34
C ARG A 178 2.41 -0.86 13.35
N ALA A 179 1.61 -0.80 14.42
CA ALA A 179 0.62 0.26 14.60
C ALA A 179 1.27 1.65 14.61
N ARG A 180 2.42 1.80 15.28
CA ARG A 180 3.21 3.05 15.25
C ARG A 180 3.64 3.38 13.82
N HIS A 181 4.13 2.42 13.06
CA HIS A 181 4.53 2.62 11.67
C HIS A 181 3.38 3.16 10.82
N ILE A 182 2.26 2.43 10.73
CA ILE A 182 1.12 2.83 9.88
C ILE A 182 0.49 4.15 10.33
N ASN A 183 0.51 4.47 11.63
CA ASN A 183 0.03 5.75 12.15
C ASN A 183 0.98 6.91 11.79
N THR A 184 2.30 6.69 11.79
CA THR A 184 3.28 7.70 11.37
C THR A 184 3.13 8.02 9.88
N VAL A 185 2.96 6.99 9.03
CA VAL A 185 2.69 7.17 7.61
C VAL A 185 1.37 7.93 7.39
N LEU A 186 0.31 7.60 8.15
CA LEU A 186 -0.96 8.34 8.10
C LEU A 186 -0.75 9.84 8.39
N ALA A 187 0.02 10.19 9.42
CA ALA A 187 0.32 11.59 9.74
C ALA A 187 1.03 12.30 8.59
N SER A 188 1.98 11.61 7.93
CA SER A 188 2.72 12.14 6.79
C SER A 188 1.85 12.29 5.53
N VAL A 189 0.95 11.35 5.25
CA VAL A 189 -0.03 11.44 4.16
C VAL A 189 -1.01 12.59 4.42
N ARG A 190 -1.53 12.72 5.63
CA ARG A 190 -2.38 13.85 6.04
C ARG A 190 -1.68 15.18 5.75
N GLU A 191 -0.46 15.36 6.26
CA GLU A 191 0.33 16.57 6.04
C GLU A 191 0.57 16.82 4.54
N GLY A 192 0.98 15.79 3.80
CA GLY A 192 1.23 15.89 2.36
C GLY A 192 -0.02 16.29 1.57
N CYS A 193 -1.17 15.71 1.88
CA CYS A 193 -2.44 16.08 1.24
C CYS A 193 -2.86 17.52 1.54
N HIS A 194 -2.65 18.00 2.76
CA HIS A 194 -2.88 19.41 3.09
C HIS A 194 -1.95 20.35 2.30
N ARG A 195 -0.64 20.09 2.32
CA ARG A 195 0.36 20.92 1.63
C ARG A 195 0.13 20.98 0.13
N GLU A 196 -0.27 19.85 -0.46
CA GLU A 196 -0.35 19.68 -1.91
C GLU A 196 -1.80 19.75 -2.45
N GLY A 197 -2.78 20.05 -1.60
CA GLY A 197 -4.18 20.20 -2.00
C GLY A 197 -4.82 18.92 -2.51
N ARG A 198 -4.28 17.75 -2.16
CA ARG A 198 -4.83 16.45 -2.54
C ARG A 198 -5.85 15.98 -1.51
N VAL A 199 -6.61 14.94 -1.85
CA VAL A 199 -7.54 14.30 -0.91
C VAL A 199 -7.02 12.92 -0.50
N TRP A 200 -7.46 12.45 0.67
CA TRP A 200 -7.12 11.10 1.14
C TRP A 200 -8.33 10.46 1.82
N ALA A 201 -8.38 9.14 1.76
CA ALA A 201 -9.34 8.33 2.51
C ALA A 201 -8.66 7.05 3.00
N MET A 202 -9.29 6.37 3.96
CA MET A 202 -8.77 5.10 4.44
C MET A 202 -9.22 3.95 3.56
N MET A 203 -8.29 3.05 3.23
CA MET A 203 -8.56 1.70 2.77
C MET A 203 -8.19 0.73 3.89
N LEU A 204 -9.18 0.18 4.57
CA LEU A 204 -8.97 -0.85 5.59
C LEU A 204 -8.78 -2.19 4.90
N ASP A 205 -7.55 -2.68 4.89
CA ASP A 205 -7.20 -3.95 4.28
C ASP A 205 -7.41 -5.09 5.28
N LEU A 206 -8.32 -5.99 4.93
CA LEU A 206 -8.74 -7.13 5.73
C LEU A 206 -8.08 -8.44 5.27
N SER A 207 -7.06 -8.36 4.42
CA SER A 207 -6.43 -9.51 3.77
C SER A 207 -5.54 -10.33 4.70
N MET A 208 -4.98 -9.72 5.73
CA MET A 208 -3.97 -10.33 6.60
C MET A 208 -4.62 -11.05 7.79
N GLY A 209 -4.02 -12.17 8.16
CA GLY A 209 -4.46 -12.96 9.32
C GLY A 209 -5.19 -14.26 8.94
N ARG A 210 -5.20 -15.22 9.90
CA ARG A 210 -5.84 -16.54 9.73
C ARG A 210 -7.29 -16.56 10.19
N ASN A 211 -7.67 -15.59 11.01
CA ASN A 211 -9.01 -15.47 11.59
C ASN A 211 -9.61 -14.12 11.23
N ALA A 212 -10.92 -14.08 11.10
CA ALA A 212 -11.65 -12.82 11.00
C ALA A 212 -11.47 -12.00 12.28
N MET A 213 -11.25 -10.71 12.13
CA MET A 213 -10.85 -9.80 13.21
C MET A 213 -11.87 -8.65 13.36
N THR A 214 -13.18 -8.97 13.37
CA THR A 214 -14.27 -7.97 13.40
C THR A 214 -14.06 -6.93 14.51
N ALA A 215 -13.81 -7.36 15.73
CA ALA A 215 -13.58 -6.46 16.86
C ALA A 215 -12.35 -5.56 16.66
N THR A 216 -11.29 -6.08 16.03
CA THR A 216 -10.08 -5.28 15.73
C THR A 216 -10.38 -4.19 14.71
N VAL A 217 -11.11 -4.50 13.65
CA VAL A 217 -11.56 -3.52 12.64
C VAL A 217 -12.39 -2.41 13.29
N ILE A 218 -13.37 -2.79 14.10
CA ILE A 218 -14.24 -1.85 14.83
C ILE A 218 -13.43 -0.97 15.79
N ASN A 219 -12.54 -1.55 16.58
CA ASN A 219 -11.74 -0.81 17.55
C ASN A 219 -10.74 0.13 16.86
N ASP A 220 -10.16 -0.29 15.74
CA ASP A 220 -9.27 0.54 14.96
C ASP A 220 -10.01 1.74 14.35
N TRP A 221 -11.20 1.55 13.80
CA TRP A 221 -12.02 2.66 13.33
C TRP A 221 -12.40 3.64 14.44
N LYS A 222 -12.78 3.13 15.64
CA LYS A 222 -13.03 3.97 16.81
C LYS A 222 -11.80 4.78 17.20
N PHE A 223 -10.61 4.18 17.19
CA PHE A 223 -9.34 4.88 17.43
C PHE A 223 -9.11 5.99 16.38
N LEU A 224 -9.31 5.70 15.09
CA LEU A 224 -9.17 6.68 14.02
C LEU A 224 -10.15 7.87 14.19
N CYS A 225 -11.37 7.61 14.63
CA CYS A 225 -12.36 8.66 14.89
C CYS A 225 -12.07 9.46 16.16
N ASP A 226 -11.81 8.78 17.29
CA ASP A 226 -11.75 9.41 18.60
C ASP A 226 -10.38 10.04 18.92
N GLN A 227 -9.30 9.39 18.48
CA GLN A 227 -7.94 9.81 18.80
C GLN A 227 -7.27 10.54 17.64
N VAL A 228 -7.33 9.97 16.44
CA VAL A 228 -6.70 10.54 15.24
C VAL A 228 -7.55 11.67 14.64
N LYS A 229 -8.87 11.69 14.93
CA LYS A 229 -9.81 12.72 14.45
C LYS A 229 -9.88 12.80 12.93
N ILE A 230 -9.83 11.65 12.24
CA ILE A 230 -9.76 11.64 10.77
C ILE A 230 -11.02 12.23 10.10
N ARG A 231 -12.19 12.10 10.75
CA ARG A 231 -13.47 12.62 10.23
C ARG A 231 -13.53 14.16 10.24
N ASP A 232 -12.71 14.80 11.07
CA ASP A 232 -12.64 16.27 11.22
C ASP A 232 -11.58 16.90 10.31
N ASP A 233 -10.81 16.06 9.57
CA ASP A 233 -9.75 16.52 8.67
C ASP A 233 -10.34 17.07 7.37
N SER A 234 -10.03 18.31 7.03
CA SER A 234 -10.60 19.01 5.86
C SER A 234 -10.14 18.45 4.51
N ARG A 235 -9.07 17.62 4.49
CA ARG A 235 -8.60 16.93 3.28
C ARG A 235 -9.02 15.46 3.23
N TYR A 236 -9.65 14.95 4.31
CA TYR A 236 -10.28 13.63 4.28
C TYR A 236 -11.47 13.65 3.33
N LEU A 237 -11.52 12.67 2.44
CA LEU A 237 -12.54 12.60 1.40
C LEU A 237 -13.92 12.29 2.00
N HIS A 238 -14.91 13.09 1.63
CA HIS A 238 -16.32 12.86 1.89
C HIS A 238 -17.08 12.66 0.60
N HIS A 239 -18.19 11.98 0.68
CA HIS A 239 -19.17 11.86 -0.41
C HIS A 239 -20.59 11.85 0.16
N GLN A 240 -21.47 12.62 -0.43
CA GLN A 240 -22.86 12.78 0.08
C GLN A 240 -22.90 13.17 1.57
N GLY A 241 -21.97 14.02 2.01
CA GLY A 241 -21.85 14.45 3.41
C GLY A 241 -21.26 13.40 4.37
N LYS A 242 -20.85 12.23 3.90
CA LYS A 242 -20.32 11.11 4.70
C LYS A 242 -18.83 10.91 4.45
N PRO A 243 -18.00 10.61 5.49
CA PRO A 243 -16.60 10.24 5.29
C PRO A 243 -16.51 8.95 4.46
N VAL A 244 -15.60 8.92 3.50
CA VAL A 244 -15.41 7.76 2.61
C VAL A 244 -14.47 6.75 3.26
N VAL A 245 -14.85 5.48 3.26
CA VAL A 245 -14.00 4.35 3.68
C VAL A 245 -14.11 3.23 2.65
N LEU A 246 -12.98 2.63 2.29
CA LEU A 246 -12.93 1.42 1.48
C LEU A 246 -12.58 0.23 2.38
N LEU A 247 -13.45 -0.79 2.42
CA LEU A 247 -13.15 -2.09 3.04
C LEU A 247 -12.70 -3.06 1.95
N TRP A 248 -11.43 -3.45 1.98
CA TRP A 248 -10.88 -4.38 1.00
C TRP A 248 -10.70 -5.78 1.61
N GLY A 249 -11.14 -6.82 0.88
CA GLY A 249 -10.84 -8.20 1.25
C GLY A 249 -12.02 -9.02 1.77
N LEU A 250 -13.23 -8.47 1.88
CA LEU A 250 -14.42 -9.24 2.22
C LEU A 250 -14.86 -10.12 1.05
N GLY A 251 -15.25 -11.35 1.36
CA GLY A 251 -15.82 -12.30 0.42
C GLY A 251 -14.82 -12.99 -0.52
N PHE A 252 -13.51 -12.77 -0.40
CA PHE A 252 -12.52 -13.55 -1.13
C PHE A 252 -12.36 -14.97 -0.57
N LYS A 253 -12.27 -15.99 -1.44
CA LYS A 253 -12.07 -17.41 -1.05
C LYS A 253 -10.87 -17.62 -0.15
N SER A 254 -9.79 -16.88 -0.41
CA SER A 254 -8.53 -16.97 0.35
C SER A 254 -8.55 -16.24 1.68
N ARG A 255 -9.64 -15.58 2.08
CA ARG A 255 -9.76 -14.80 3.30
C ARG A 255 -10.70 -15.47 4.31
N PRO A 256 -10.51 -15.28 5.63
CA PRO A 256 -11.25 -16.03 6.66
C PRO A 256 -12.67 -15.53 6.92
N TRP A 257 -13.10 -14.47 6.22
CA TRP A 257 -14.37 -13.78 6.49
C TRP A 257 -15.58 -14.63 6.10
N ARG A 258 -16.58 -14.68 7.00
CA ARG A 258 -17.91 -15.22 6.73
C ARG A 258 -18.87 -14.08 6.38
N ALA A 259 -19.99 -14.41 5.72
CA ALA A 259 -20.96 -13.41 5.28
C ALA A 259 -21.60 -12.65 6.46
N ASP A 260 -21.90 -13.34 7.57
CA ASP A 260 -22.43 -12.72 8.79
C ASP A 260 -21.48 -11.68 9.40
N GLN A 261 -20.17 -11.95 9.39
CA GLN A 261 -19.15 -11.00 9.84
C GLN A 261 -18.99 -9.81 8.88
N GLY A 262 -19.11 -10.05 7.58
CA GLY A 262 -19.15 -8.98 6.58
C GLY A 262 -20.35 -8.06 6.80
N GLU A 263 -21.51 -8.63 7.05
CA GLU A 263 -22.73 -7.88 7.37
C GLU A 263 -22.60 -7.09 8.67
N GLU A 264 -22.02 -7.69 9.73
CA GLU A 264 -21.75 -7.01 11.01
C GLU A 264 -20.88 -5.76 10.79
N LEU A 265 -19.78 -5.89 10.03
CA LEU A 265 -18.90 -4.75 9.73
C LEU A 265 -19.61 -3.67 8.94
N ILE A 266 -20.32 -4.03 7.87
CA ILE A 266 -21.03 -3.07 7.04
C ILE A 266 -22.11 -2.33 7.86
N ASN A 267 -22.86 -3.04 8.69
CA ASN A 267 -23.84 -2.44 9.58
C ASN A 267 -23.19 -1.48 10.58
N PHE A 268 -22.04 -1.85 11.16
CA PHE A 268 -21.31 -0.96 12.05
C PHE A 268 -20.91 0.35 11.33
N PHE A 269 -20.24 0.27 10.18
CA PHE A 269 -19.80 1.46 9.44
C PHE A 269 -20.95 2.34 8.95
N LYS A 270 -22.09 1.75 8.63
CA LYS A 270 -23.23 2.51 8.11
C LYS A 270 -24.15 3.03 9.22
N ASN A 271 -24.38 2.27 10.27
CA ASN A 271 -25.54 2.46 11.16
C ASN A 271 -25.15 2.67 12.64
N ASP A 272 -23.90 2.48 13.06
CA ASP A 272 -23.52 2.77 14.45
C ASP A 272 -23.81 4.25 14.77
N PRO A 273 -24.52 4.57 15.87
CA PRO A 273 -24.98 5.93 16.14
C PRO A 273 -23.84 6.95 16.40
N ARG A 274 -22.64 6.48 16.76
CA ARG A 274 -21.47 7.34 17.02
C ARG A 274 -20.43 7.25 15.94
N TYR A 275 -20.17 6.06 15.41
CA TYR A 275 -19.06 5.78 14.52
C TYR A 275 -19.48 5.44 13.07
N GLY A 276 -20.78 5.29 12.84
CA GLY A 276 -21.36 5.03 11.53
C GLY A 276 -21.53 6.30 10.70
N GLY A 277 -22.43 6.22 9.72
CA GLY A 277 -22.67 7.31 8.78
C GLY A 277 -21.55 7.46 7.75
N VAL A 278 -20.85 6.38 7.44
CA VAL A 278 -19.76 6.31 6.46
C VAL A 278 -20.34 6.05 5.07
N TYR A 279 -19.75 6.66 4.03
CA TYR A 279 -19.92 6.19 2.64
C TYR A 279 -18.94 5.03 2.42
N LEU A 280 -19.49 3.83 2.36
CA LEU A 280 -18.70 2.61 2.45
C LEU A 280 -18.52 1.96 1.07
N ILE A 281 -17.27 1.83 0.63
CA ILE A 281 -16.91 1.18 -0.64
C ILE A 281 -16.44 -0.24 -0.34
N GLY A 282 -16.97 -1.22 -1.08
CA GLY A 282 -16.52 -2.61 -1.02
C GLY A 282 -15.41 -2.89 -2.03
N GLY A 283 -14.18 -3.13 -1.56
CA GLY A 283 -13.09 -3.68 -2.37
C GLY A 283 -13.26 -5.19 -2.48
N VAL A 284 -13.79 -5.66 -3.59
CA VAL A 284 -14.29 -7.03 -3.77
C VAL A 284 -13.62 -7.75 -4.94
N ASP A 285 -13.79 -9.07 -5.03
CA ASP A 285 -13.39 -9.82 -6.22
C ASP A 285 -14.26 -9.45 -7.44
N PRO A 286 -13.71 -9.40 -8.66
CA PRO A 286 -14.51 -9.13 -9.87
C PRO A 286 -15.69 -10.08 -10.10
N GLY A 287 -15.64 -11.29 -9.52
CA GLY A 287 -16.74 -12.25 -9.55
C GLY A 287 -17.84 -12.03 -8.49
N TRP A 288 -17.84 -10.91 -7.76
CA TRP A 288 -18.77 -10.61 -6.66
C TRP A 288 -20.25 -10.75 -7.04
N ARG A 289 -20.60 -10.37 -8.26
CA ARG A 289 -21.98 -10.39 -8.76
C ARG A 289 -22.49 -11.80 -9.00
N THR A 290 -21.62 -12.68 -9.51
CA THR A 290 -21.93 -14.06 -9.90
C THR A 290 -21.45 -15.11 -8.91
N LEU A 291 -20.74 -14.69 -7.86
CA LEU A 291 -20.09 -15.55 -6.86
C LEU A 291 -19.09 -16.55 -7.49
N THR A 292 -18.35 -16.09 -8.48
CA THR A 292 -17.35 -16.88 -9.24
C THR A 292 -15.95 -16.34 -9.04
N GLY A 293 -14.96 -16.95 -9.72
CA GLY A 293 -13.54 -16.50 -9.58
C GLY A 293 -13.02 -16.72 -8.18
N ASP A 294 -12.44 -15.69 -7.57
CA ASP A 294 -11.98 -15.70 -6.18
C ASP A 294 -13.06 -15.27 -5.19
N SER A 295 -14.27 -14.94 -5.64
CA SER A 295 -15.40 -14.67 -4.77
C SER A 295 -15.90 -15.97 -4.12
N ARG A 296 -16.28 -15.90 -2.84
CA ARG A 296 -16.91 -17.03 -2.15
C ARG A 296 -18.24 -17.40 -2.81
N GLU A 297 -18.48 -18.69 -2.92
CA GLU A 297 -19.67 -19.27 -3.57
C GLU A 297 -20.90 -19.31 -2.66
N ASP A 298 -20.75 -18.99 -1.36
CA ASP A 298 -21.86 -18.92 -0.40
C ASP A 298 -22.86 -17.82 -0.83
N PRO A 299 -24.14 -18.17 -1.13
CA PRO A 299 -25.16 -17.24 -1.60
C PRO A 299 -25.41 -16.05 -0.65
N ALA A 300 -25.09 -16.16 0.63
CA ALA A 300 -25.22 -15.07 1.58
C ALA A 300 -24.37 -13.85 1.19
N TRP A 301 -23.24 -14.05 0.52
CA TRP A 301 -22.41 -12.96 0.01
C TRP A 301 -23.09 -12.10 -1.04
N ALA A 302 -24.00 -12.65 -1.83
CA ALA A 302 -24.75 -11.87 -2.82
C ALA A 302 -25.50 -10.69 -2.17
N ARG A 303 -26.08 -10.91 -0.97
CA ARG A 303 -26.75 -9.84 -0.20
C ARG A 303 -25.72 -8.90 0.42
N VAL A 304 -24.65 -9.43 1.01
CA VAL A 304 -23.63 -8.63 1.71
C VAL A 304 -22.95 -7.62 0.77
N TYR A 305 -22.61 -8.03 -0.46
CA TYR A 305 -22.02 -7.12 -1.44
C TYR A 305 -22.95 -5.95 -1.79
N ARG A 306 -24.28 -6.17 -1.82
CA ARG A 306 -25.26 -5.13 -2.15
C ARG A 306 -25.59 -4.20 -0.97
N MET A 307 -24.97 -4.42 0.19
CA MET A 307 -25.08 -3.50 1.33
C MET A 307 -24.07 -2.33 1.26
N PHE A 308 -23.06 -2.40 0.42
CA PHE A 308 -22.12 -1.30 0.21
C PHE A 308 -22.77 -0.10 -0.49
N ASP A 309 -22.25 1.11 -0.27
CA ASP A 309 -22.68 2.31 -1.01
C ASP A 309 -22.03 2.38 -2.39
N ALA A 310 -20.87 1.75 -2.56
CA ALA A 310 -20.23 1.56 -3.87
C ALA A 310 -19.43 0.24 -3.91
N ILE A 311 -19.24 -0.28 -5.12
CA ILE A 311 -18.44 -1.48 -5.39
C ILE A 311 -17.16 -1.09 -6.15
N SER A 312 -16.02 -1.62 -5.69
CA SER A 312 -14.71 -1.48 -6.31
C SER A 312 -14.09 -2.86 -6.55
N PRO A 313 -14.27 -3.44 -7.75
CA PRO A 313 -13.68 -4.75 -8.06
C PRO A 313 -12.16 -4.62 -8.20
N TRP A 314 -11.45 -5.60 -7.64
CA TRP A 314 -9.98 -5.68 -7.70
C TRP A 314 -9.53 -6.37 -8.98
N ASP A 315 -9.24 -5.57 -9.99
CA ASP A 315 -8.88 -6.07 -11.32
C ASP A 315 -7.37 -6.29 -11.52
N ALA A 316 -6.50 -5.81 -10.62
CA ALA A 316 -5.05 -5.95 -10.75
C ALA A 316 -4.64 -7.42 -10.90
N GLY A 317 -3.91 -7.72 -11.98
CA GLY A 317 -3.46 -9.07 -12.31
C GLY A 317 -4.52 -9.99 -12.94
N ARG A 318 -5.78 -9.54 -13.16
CA ARG A 318 -6.89 -10.39 -13.61
C ARG A 318 -7.01 -10.51 -15.13
N PHE A 319 -6.42 -9.62 -15.89
CA PHE A 319 -6.31 -9.70 -17.35
C PHE A 319 -4.92 -9.20 -17.78
N ARG A 320 -4.48 -9.62 -18.98
CA ARG A 320 -3.08 -9.40 -19.39
C ARG A 320 -2.90 -8.88 -20.81
N ASP A 321 -3.93 -8.89 -21.60
CA ASP A 321 -3.93 -8.52 -23.03
C ASP A 321 -5.28 -7.94 -23.44
N ASP A 322 -5.37 -7.41 -24.65
CA ASP A 322 -6.57 -6.78 -25.16
C ASP A 322 -7.77 -7.74 -25.17
N ALA A 323 -7.55 -8.99 -25.57
CA ALA A 323 -8.63 -9.99 -25.65
C ALA A 323 -9.20 -10.33 -24.26
N SER A 324 -8.34 -10.47 -23.24
CA SER A 324 -8.78 -10.69 -21.86
C SER A 324 -9.39 -9.43 -21.24
N MET A 325 -8.90 -8.23 -21.58
CA MET A 325 -9.49 -6.96 -21.18
C MET A 325 -10.89 -6.79 -21.77
N ASP A 326 -11.12 -7.13 -23.05
CA ASP A 326 -12.43 -7.08 -23.68
C ASP A 326 -13.43 -8.07 -23.06
N ARG A 327 -12.95 -9.25 -22.67
CA ARG A 327 -13.78 -10.19 -21.90
C ARG A 327 -14.16 -9.61 -20.54
N THR A 328 -13.20 -9.02 -19.81
CA THR A 328 -13.46 -8.36 -18.53
C THR A 328 -14.42 -7.19 -18.69
N ARG A 329 -14.24 -6.36 -19.72
CA ARG A 329 -15.17 -5.29 -20.05
C ARG A 329 -16.62 -5.82 -20.11
N LYS A 330 -16.87 -6.87 -20.90
CA LYS A 330 -18.23 -7.42 -21.11
C LYS A 330 -18.78 -8.13 -19.88
N SER A 331 -17.96 -8.99 -19.24
CA SER A 331 -18.44 -9.87 -18.17
C SER A 331 -18.43 -9.20 -16.80
N VAL A 332 -17.52 -8.26 -16.55
CA VAL A 332 -17.39 -7.55 -15.27
C VAL A 332 -17.96 -6.14 -15.41
N TRP A 333 -17.27 -5.22 -16.09
CA TRP A 333 -17.60 -3.79 -16.01
C TRP A 333 -18.99 -3.46 -16.56
N GLU A 334 -19.35 -3.94 -17.74
CA GLU A 334 -20.70 -3.74 -18.31
C GLU A 334 -21.77 -4.49 -17.49
N GLY A 335 -21.46 -5.72 -17.04
CA GLY A 335 -22.34 -6.53 -16.22
C GLY A 335 -22.61 -5.91 -14.84
N ASP A 336 -21.57 -5.38 -14.20
CA ASP A 336 -21.66 -4.70 -12.91
C ASP A 336 -22.46 -3.40 -13.02
N LEU A 337 -22.19 -2.59 -14.05
CA LEU A 337 -22.96 -1.36 -14.30
C LEU A 337 -24.44 -1.66 -14.55
N ALA A 338 -24.74 -2.72 -15.30
CA ALA A 338 -26.13 -3.15 -15.53
C ALA A 338 -26.82 -3.60 -14.24
N GLU A 339 -26.11 -4.36 -13.39
CA GLU A 339 -26.61 -4.81 -12.09
C GLU A 339 -26.88 -3.65 -11.13
N LEU A 340 -25.94 -2.69 -11.05
CA LEU A 340 -26.02 -1.57 -10.10
C LEU A 340 -26.97 -0.47 -10.56
N LYS A 341 -27.38 -0.49 -11.82
CA LYS A 341 -28.30 0.50 -12.40
C LYS A 341 -29.62 0.56 -11.63
N GLY A 342 -29.94 1.73 -11.11
CA GLY A 342 -31.17 1.96 -10.36
C GLY A 342 -31.16 1.49 -8.90
N GLN A 343 -30.04 0.89 -8.42
CA GLN A 343 -29.91 0.46 -7.02
C GLN A 343 -29.30 1.55 -6.11
N GLY A 344 -28.85 2.66 -6.67
CA GLY A 344 -28.19 3.72 -5.91
C GLY A 344 -26.80 3.33 -5.39
N ILE A 345 -26.21 2.26 -5.92
CA ILE A 345 -24.87 1.77 -5.55
C ILE A 345 -23.88 2.31 -6.59
N GLY A 346 -22.83 2.97 -6.12
CA GLY A 346 -21.75 3.51 -6.95
C GLY A 346 -20.83 2.42 -7.50
N TYR A 347 -20.00 2.79 -8.50
CA TYR A 347 -19.04 1.88 -9.11
C TYR A 347 -17.70 2.55 -9.31
N MET A 348 -16.61 1.93 -8.79
CA MET A 348 -15.24 2.42 -8.87
C MET A 348 -14.30 1.28 -9.27
N PRO A 349 -14.16 0.97 -10.58
CA PRO A 349 -13.28 -0.09 -11.04
C PRO A 349 -11.81 0.24 -10.80
N THR A 350 -10.97 -0.80 -10.76
CA THR A 350 -9.53 -0.69 -10.62
C THR A 350 -8.84 -0.65 -11.98
N ALA A 351 -8.03 0.39 -12.21
CA ALA A 351 -7.06 0.43 -13.31
C ALA A 351 -5.67 0.07 -12.79
N PHE A 352 -4.87 -0.70 -13.55
CA PHE A 352 -3.51 -1.04 -13.19
C PHE A 352 -2.57 -1.01 -14.39
N PRO A 353 -1.29 -0.57 -14.22
CA PRO A 353 -0.42 -0.29 -15.36
C PRO A 353 0.25 -1.52 -15.95
N GLY A 354 0.35 -2.58 -15.21
CA GLY A 354 1.00 -3.86 -15.49
C GLY A 354 1.19 -4.60 -14.18
N PHE A 355 1.84 -5.77 -14.24
CA PHE A 355 1.99 -6.63 -13.06
C PHE A 355 3.23 -7.50 -13.19
N ALA A 356 3.95 -7.77 -12.10
CA ALA A 356 4.91 -8.85 -11.95
C ALA A 356 5.19 -9.08 -10.45
N TRP A 357 5.40 -10.33 -10.07
CA TRP A 357 5.81 -10.72 -8.71
C TRP A 357 6.87 -11.82 -8.70
N ASP A 358 7.76 -11.76 -9.69
CA ASP A 358 8.77 -12.81 -9.89
C ASP A 358 9.76 -12.84 -8.72
N ASN A 359 10.29 -11.68 -8.30
CA ASN A 359 11.18 -11.58 -7.13
C ASN A 359 10.42 -11.92 -5.84
N LEU A 360 9.19 -11.43 -5.66
CA LEU A 360 8.36 -11.73 -4.49
C LEU A 360 8.09 -13.23 -4.33
N ARG A 361 7.92 -13.95 -5.44
CA ARG A 361 7.55 -15.37 -5.48
C ARG A 361 8.69 -16.31 -5.85
N GLU A 362 9.92 -15.80 -5.96
CA GLU A 362 11.11 -16.57 -6.36
C GLU A 362 10.91 -17.30 -7.70
N ARG A 363 10.39 -16.60 -8.70
CA ARG A 363 10.18 -17.11 -10.04
C ARG A 363 11.26 -16.59 -10.99
N PRO A 364 11.55 -17.30 -12.08
CA PRO A 364 12.40 -16.75 -13.13
C PRO A 364 11.82 -15.44 -13.69
N PRO A 365 12.69 -14.48 -14.07
CA PRO A 365 12.29 -13.20 -14.64
C PRO A 365 11.27 -13.32 -15.79
N GLY A 366 10.21 -12.50 -15.75
CA GLY A 366 9.18 -12.45 -16.78
C GLY A 366 8.12 -13.56 -16.70
N THR A 367 8.22 -14.49 -15.73
CA THR A 367 7.27 -15.62 -15.61
C THR A 367 5.85 -15.15 -15.31
N THR A 368 5.70 -14.15 -14.46
CA THR A 368 4.39 -13.66 -14.02
C THR A 368 3.98 -12.34 -14.67
N ALA A 369 4.83 -11.79 -15.54
CA ALA A 369 4.68 -10.45 -16.07
C ALA A 369 3.40 -10.27 -16.90
N ILE A 370 2.71 -9.16 -16.61
CA ILE A 370 1.71 -8.53 -17.48
C ILE A 370 2.37 -7.28 -18.04
N ALA A 371 2.62 -7.27 -19.35
CA ALA A 371 3.37 -6.24 -20.03
C ALA A 371 2.66 -4.86 -19.93
N ARG A 372 3.41 -3.84 -19.59
CA ARG A 372 2.93 -2.45 -19.54
C ARG A 372 2.69 -1.84 -20.92
N ARG A 373 3.36 -2.36 -21.97
CA ARG A 373 3.22 -1.96 -23.37
C ARG A 373 3.37 -0.45 -23.53
N LYS A 374 4.40 0.12 -22.91
CA LYS A 374 4.67 1.57 -22.91
C LYS A 374 3.49 2.44 -22.44
N GLY A 375 2.60 1.84 -21.65
CA GLY A 375 1.41 2.51 -21.10
C GLY A 375 0.11 2.28 -21.89
N GLU A 376 0.15 1.69 -23.09
CA GLU A 376 -1.07 1.40 -23.88
C GLU A 376 -2.06 0.50 -23.12
N PHE A 377 -1.52 -0.52 -22.43
CA PHE A 377 -2.34 -1.40 -21.60
C PHE A 377 -3.09 -0.65 -20.49
N TYR A 378 -2.43 0.32 -19.86
CA TYR A 378 -3.00 1.15 -18.80
C TYR A 378 -4.01 2.17 -19.34
N TRP A 379 -3.63 2.88 -20.41
CA TRP A 379 -4.48 3.89 -21.04
C TRP A 379 -5.80 3.34 -21.53
N ARG A 380 -5.78 2.17 -22.17
CA ARG A 380 -6.99 1.52 -22.72
C ARG A 380 -8.05 1.28 -21.65
N GLN A 381 -7.67 0.97 -20.42
CA GLN A 381 -8.61 0.80 -19.32
C GLN A 381 -9.39 2.10 -19.05
N PHE A 382 -8.72 3.24 -18.96
CA PHE A 382 -9.37 4.53 -18.78
C PHE A 382 -10.24 4.94 -19.96
N ALA A 383 -9.83 4.67 -21.19
CA ALA A 383 -10.63 4.92 -22.37
C ALA A 383 -11.95 4.11 -22.34
N ILE A 384 -11.86 2.83 -21.96
CA ILE A 384 -13.06 1.98 -21.77
C ILE A 384 -13.93 2.53 -20.63
N PHE A 385 -13.35 2.87 -19.47
CA PHE A 385 -14.13 3.41 -18.34
C PHE A 385 -14.86 4.68 -18.73
N ARG A 386 -14.18 5.59 -19.42
CA ARG A 386 -14.81 6.84 -19.91
C ARG A 386 -15.92 6.56 -20.91
N THR A 387 -15.74 5.59 -21.83
CA THR A 387 -16.78 5.15 -22.79
C THR A 387 -18.00 4.59 -22.08
N LEU A 388 -17.80 3.85 -20.99
CA LEU A 388 -18.88 3.28 -20.17
C LEU A 388 -19.56 4.31 -19.24
N GLY A 389 -19.12 5.56 -19.24
CA GLY A 389 -19.63 6.61 -18.36
C GLY A 389 -19.12 6.54 -16.91
N ILE A 390 -18.12 5.72 -16.65
CA ILE A 390 -17.48 5.60 -15.32
C ILE A 390 -16.67 6.87 -15.07
N ARG A 391 -16.87 7.49 -13.90
CA ARG A 391 -16.24 8.75 -13.54
C ARG A 391 -15.39 8.70 -12.27
N THR A 392 -15.34 7.56 -11.61
CA THR A 392 -14.52 7.36 -10.42
C THR A 392 -13.69 6.12 -10.63
N VAL A 393 -12.38 6.22 -10.48
CA VAL A 393 -11.44 5.14 -10.77
C VAL A 393 -10.45 4.98 -9.61
N PHE A 394 -10.24 3.73 -9.20
CA PHE A 394 -9.16 3.36 -8.31
C PHE A 394 -7.93 2.93 -9.14
N VAL A 395 -6.75 3.45 -8.83
CA VAL A 395 -5.49 3.03 -9.44
C VAL A 395 -4.75 2.09 -8.48
N GLY A 396 -4.57 0.89 -8.90
CA GLY A 396 -3.80 -0.11 -8.16
C GLY A 396 -2.39 -0.27 -8.73
N MET A 397 -1.33 0.32 -8.14
CA MET A 397 -1.21 1.17 -6.94
C MET A 397 -0.29 2.36 -7.24
N PHE A 398 -0.19 3.35 -6.32
CA PHE A 398 0.76 4.45 -6.49
C PHE A 398 2.21 3.99 -6.31
N ASP A 399 2.52 3.28 -5.21
CA ASP A 399 3.87 2.98 -4.73
C ASP A 399 4.20 1.48 -4.63
N GLU A 400 3.35 0.58 -5.14
CA GLU A 400 3.58 -0.85 -4.97
C GLU A 400 4.50 -1.44 -6.03
N VAL A 401 5.78 -1.53 -5.70
CA VAL A 401 6.82 -2.15 -6.54
C VAL A 401 6.97 -3.66 -6.30
N ASN A 402 6.34 -4.21 -5.26
CA ASN A 402 6.36 -5.65 -4.97
C ASN A 402 5.64 -6.47 -6.05
N GLU A 403 4.52 -5.94 -6.56
CA GLU A 403 3.74 -6.54 -7.62
C GLU A 403 3.90 -5.79 -8.97
N ALA A 404 4.90 -4.91 -9.06
CA ALA A 404 5.16 -4.08 -10.24
C ALA A 404 3.91 -3.33 -10.74
N THR A 405 3.03 -2.92 -9.83
CA THR A 405 1.84 -2.11 -10.14
C THR A 405 2.06 -0.62 -9.91
N ALA A 406 3.23 -0.23 -9.40
CA ALA A 406 3.54 1.16 -9.12
C ALA A 406 3.41 2.06 -10.36
N ILE A 407 2.87 3.29 -10.13
CA ILE A 407 2.83 4.37 -11.12
C ILE A 407 3.80 5.51 -10.80
N TYR A 408 4.38 5.54 -9.59
CA TYR A 408 5.35 6.55 -9.17
C TYR A 408 6.65 6.43 -9.96
N LYS A 409 7.65 7.28 -9.71
CA LYS A 409 8.89 7.27 -10.48
C LYS A 409 9.70 5.99 -10.27
N VAL A 410 9.95 5.27 -11.38
CA VAL A 410 10.70 4.02 -11.42
C VAL A 410 11.90 4.17 -12.34
N SER A 411 13.06 3.69 -11.89
CA SER A 411 14.30 3.75 -12.66
C SER A 411 14.31 2.73 -13.81
N ASN A 412 14.83 3.14 -14.96
CA ASN A 412 15.18 2.22 -16.05
C ASN A 412 16.58 1.61 -15.84
N GLU A 413 17.43 2.27 -15.06
CA GLU A 413 18.70 1.72 -14.60
C GLU A 413 18.47 0.96 -13.29
N VAL A 414 18.84 -0.31 -13.29
CA VAL A 414 18.62 -1.21 -12.15
C VAL A 414 19.97 -1.66 -11.59
N PRO A 415 20.03 -2.06 -10.31
CA PRO A 415 21.26 -2.55 -9.70
C PRO A 415 21.88 -3.70 -10.50
N VAL A 416 23.23 -3.65 -10.62
CA VAL A 416 24.01 -4.61 -11.41
C VAL A 416 23.79 -6.05 -10.91
N GLY A 417 23.55 -6.97 -11.85
CA GLY A 417 23.36 -8.39 -11.57
C GLY A 417 22.00 -8.74 -10.96
N LYS A 418 21.05 -7.80 -10.93
CA LYS A 418 19.67 -8.03 -10.48
C LYS A 418 18.69 -7.77 -11.61
N TYR A 419 17.52 -8.40 -11.52
CA TYR A 419 16.43 -8.21 -12.48
C TYR A 419 15.29 -7.44 -11.83
N PHE A 420 14.84 -6.40 -12.52
CA PHE A 420 13.65 -5.63 -12.17
C PHE A 420 12.94 -5.23 -13.47
N ALA A 421 11.62 -5.18 -13.43
CA ALA A 421 10.83 -4.57 -14.49
C ALA A 421 11.04 -3.05 -14.49
N THR A 422 11.06 -2.47 -15.68
CA THR A 422 11.32 -1.03 -15.90
C THR A 422 10.15 -0.37 -16.62
N TYR A 423 10.27 0.92 -16.92
CA TYR A 423 9.34 1.65 -17.79
C TYR A 423 9.71 1.54 -19.28
N GLU A 424 10.38 0.44 -19.68
CA GLU A 424 10.67 0.10 -21.07
C GLU A 424 11.45 1.22 -21.81
N GLY A 425 12.34 1.92 -21.08
CA GLY A 425 13.14 3.04 -21.58
C GLY A 425 12.40 4.38 -21.69
N LEU A 426 11.16 4.45 -21.24
CA LEU A 426 10.40 5.69 -21.15
C LEU A 426 10.86 6.53 -19.94
N PRO A 427 10.55 7.85 -19.89
CA PRO A 427 10.88 8.68 -18.72
C PRO A 427 10.40 8.05 -17.40
N THR A 428 11.17 8.26 -16.33
CA THR A 428 10.85 7.64 -15.01
C THR A 428 9.52 8.11 -14.43
N ASP A 429 9.00 9.25 -14.89
CA ASP A 429 7.71 9.86 -14.52
C ASP A 429 6.56 9.52 -15.50
N TRP A 430 6.79 8.62 -16.45
CA TRP A 430 5.84 8.34 -17.53
C TRP A 430 4.44 7.96 -17.04
N TYR A 431 4.36 7.07 -16.05
CA TYR A 431 3.05 6.63 -15.54
C TYR A 431 2.36 7.66 -14.66
N LEU A 432 3.10 8.59 -14.05
CA LEU A 432 2.50 9.77 -13.41
C LEU A 432 1.86 10.69 -14.46
N LYS A 433 2.55 10.97 -15.58
CA LYS A 433 2.02 11.74 -16.71
C LYS A 433 0.78 11.09 -17.32
N LEU A 434 0.83 9.78 -17.56
CA LEU A 434 -0.33 9.05 -18.09
C LEU A 434 -1.52 9.11 -17.13
N THR A 435 -1.28 8.91 -15.83
CA THR A 435 -2.35 8.96 -14.83
C THR A 435 -2.97 10.36 -14.77
N GLY A 436 -2.18 11.42 -14.83
CA GLY A 436 -2.69 12.78 -14.85
C GLY A 436 -3.51 13.08 -16.11
N ALA A 437 -3.03 12.67 -17.29
CA ALA A 437 -3.80 12.80 -18.52
C ALA A 437 -5.12 11.99 -18.49
N ALA A 438 -5.07 10.78 -17.94
CA ALA A 438 -6.25 9.96 -17.73
C ALA A 438 -7.23 10.60 -16.72
N THR A 439 -6.71 11.24 -15.67
CA THR A 439 -7.51 12.00 -14.70
C THR A 439 -8.28 13.12 -15.40
N GLN A 440 -7.63 13.92 -16.24
CA GLN A 440 -8.30 14.96 -17.02
C GLN A 440 -9.39 14.38 -17.94
N MET A 441 -9.15 13.22 -18.57
CA MET A 441 -10.15 12.56 -19.39
C MET A 441 -11.35 12.06 -18.56
N ILE A 442 -11.12 11.51 -17.38
CA ILE A 442 -12.18 11.06 -16.45
C ILE A 442 -12.98 12.24 -15.90
N HIS A 443 -12.35 13.36 -15.57
CA HIS A 443 -13.02 14.61 -15.18
C HIS A 443 -13.91 15.15 -16.30
N GLY A 444 -13.51 14.95 -17.55
CA GLY A 444 -14.14 15.57 -18.72
C GLY A 444 -13.46 16.87 -19.16
N ASP A 445 -12.29 17.18 -18.57
CA ASP A 445 -11.46 18.33 -18.92
C ASP A 445 -10.67 18.08 -20.21
N ALA A 446 -10.47 16.82 -20.57
CA ALA A 446 -9.93 16.37 -21.84
C ALA A 446 -10.93 15.49 -22.59
N PRO A 447 -10.94 15.50 -23.94
CA PRO A 447 -11.79 14.62 -24.72
C PRO A 447 -11.44 13.14 -24.52
N LEU A 448 -12.42 12.26 -24.77
CA LEU A 448 -12.16 10.83 -24.86
C LEU A 448 -11.15 10.56 -25.99
N SER A 449 -10.10 9.81 -25.65
CA SER A 449 -9.12 9.29 -26.62
C SER A 449 -8.89 7.80 -26.37
N GLU A 450 -8.99 6.99 -27.41
CA GLU A 450 -8.70 5.56 -27.33
C GLU A 450 -7.21 5.25 -27.29
N THR A 451 -6.39 6.19 -27.74
CA THR A 451 -4.93 6.08 -27.76
C THR A 451 -4.29 7.13 -26.85
N ILE A 452 -3.07 6.85 -26.41
CA ILE A 452 -2.28 7.83 -25.62
C ILE A 452 -2.12 9.11 -26.45
N PRO A 453 -2.45 10.29 -25.90
CA PRO A 453 -2.24 11.56 -26.60
C PRO A 453 -0.78 11.78 -26.99
N GLY A 454 -0.53 12.32 -28.18
CA GLY A 454 0.84 12.57 -28.67
C GLY A 454 1.64 13.54 -27.80
N ALA A 455 0.95 14.44 -27.07
CA ALA A 455 1.55 15.31 -26.05
C ALA A 455 0.77 15.12 -24.74
N LEU A 456 1.48 14.76 -23.68
CA LEU A 456 0.90 14.69 -22.35
C LEU A 456 0.98 16.05 -21.65
N PRO A 457 0.01 16.42 -20.81
CA PRO A 457 -0.11 17.78 -20.25
C PRO A 457 0.94 18.13 -19.18
N TYR A 458 1.88 17.23 -18.86
CA TYR A 458 2.84 17.39 -17.75
C TYR A 458 4.29 17.19 -18.17
#